data_5b01414804aa3b9096684d7fe6c0ad9b
#
_entry.id   5b01414804aa3b9096684d7fe6c0ad9b
#
_cell.length_a   1.000
_cell.length_b   1.000
_cell.length_c   1.000
_cell.angle_alpha   90.00
_cell.angle_beta   90.00
_cell.angle_gamma   90.00
#
_symmetry.space_group_name_H-M   'P 1'
#
loop_
_entity.id
_entity.type
_entity.pdbx_description
1 polymer ?
#
loop_
_entity_poly.entity_id
_entity_poly.type
_entity_poly.pdbx_seq_one_letter_code
_entity_poly.pdbx_strand_id
1 'polypeptide(L)'
;MDKVKSYEYFINEREIPDKQGEIIIIMGPPGSGKGTVSKKLASKNGFTHISTGELIRNSKDEDLKKIIAKGDYIPDRIMARMLRRELGKADLESGVVIDGFPRTIKQTKMLDSILGKLGVGLNHCIYLDLSRKKSRERILNRAEKEGREDDKNPDVINKRFDEYENKTKPLLDKYRKSRKLVKINA
;
A
#
# COMPACT_ATOMS: atom_id res chain seq x y z
N MET A 1 14.80 21.57 8.44
CA MET A 1 14.78 20.34 9.28
C MET A 1 13.40 19.76 9.18
N ASP A 2 13.19 18.80 8.29
CA ASP A 2 11.90 18.11 8.19
C ASP A 2 11.71 17.25 9.43
N LYS A 3 10.80 17.68 10.31
CA LYS A 3 10.39 16.87 11.45
C LYS A 3 9.73 15.60 10.90
N VAL A 4 10.46 14.51 10.93
CA VAL A 4 9.91 13.18 10.67
C VAL A 4 8.89 12.91 11.76
N LYS A 5 7.64 12.99 11.41
CA LYS A 5 6.53 12.76 12.33
C LYS A 5 6.46 11.27 12.63
N SER A 6 6.33 10.91 13.91
CA SER A 6 6.14 9.51 14.29
C SER A 6 4.79 9.00 13.75
N TYR A 7 4.69 7.69 13.54
CA TYR A 7 3.45 7.03 13.15
C TYR A 7 2.28 7.34 14.11
N GLU A 8 2.55 7.38 15.42
CA GLU A 8 1.57 7.69 16.46
C GLU A 8 1.08 9.13 16.37
N TYR A 9 1.98 10.07 16.08
CA TYR A 9 1.62 11.46 15.82
C TYR A 9 0.69 11.57 14.61
N PHE A 10 1.00 10.87 13.51
CA PHE A 10 0.16 10.93 12.31
C PHE A 10 -1.24 10.37 12.54
N ILE A 11 -1.36 9.30 13.34
CA ILE A 11 -2.66 8.69 13.64
C ILE A 11 -3.44 9.47 14.72
N ASN A 12 -2.75 10.05 15.70
CA ASN A 12 -3.39 10.63 16.86
C ASN A 12 -3.64 12.15 16.78
N GLU A 13 -2.80 12.90 16.07
CA GLU A 13 -2.81 14.36 16.10
C GLU A 13 -3.16 15.06 14.79
N ARG A 14 -3.19 14.33 13.66
CA ARG A 14 -3.78 14.93 12.48
C ARG A 14 -5.30 14.79 12.59
N GLU A 15 -5.96 15.90 12.87
CA GLU A 15 -7.25 16.17 12.30
C GLU A 15 -7.05 16.04 10.78
N ILE A 16 -7.34 14.85 10.22
CA ILE A 16 -7.66 14.77 8.82
C ILE A 16 -8.87 15.70 8.72
N PRO A 17 -8.77 16.83 8.02
CA PRO A 17 -9.89 17.73 7.96
C PRO A 17 -11.12 16.89 7.61
N ASP A 18 -12.26 17.23 8.17
CA ASP A 18 -13.57 16.59 8.00
C ASP A 18 -14.02 16.63 6.52
N LYS A 19 -13.16 16.11 5.63
CA LYS A 19 -13.35 16.09 4.19
C LYS A 19 -13.75 14.68 3.80
N GLN A 20 -15.05 14.53 3.66
CA GLN A 20 -15.66 13.44 2.91
C GLN A 20 -14.85 13.17 1.65
N GLY A 21 -14.54 11.89 1.40
CA GLY A 21 -13.96 11.48 0.13
C GLY A 21 -12.45 11.44 0.03
N GLU A 22 -11.67 11.34 1.11
CA GLU A 22 -10.20 11.23 1.02
C GLU A 22 -9.75 9.89 0.45
N ILE A 23 -8.94 9.95 -0.60
CA ILE A 23 -8.26 8.78 -1.18
C ILE A 23 -6.79 8.79 -0.76
N ILE A 24 -6.40 7.80 0.01
CA ILE A 24 -5.06 7.68 0.58
C ILE A 24 -4.41 6.38 0.09
N ILE A 25 -3.16 6.46 -0.38
CA ILE A 25 -2.34 5.27 -0.64
C ILE A 25 -1.25 5.13 0.41
N ILE A 26 -0.96 3.88 0.80
CA ILE A 26 0.15 3.57 1.72
C ILE A 26 1.27 2.87 0.96
N MET A 27 2.46 3.46 1.00
CA MET A 27 3.67 2.94 0.35
C MET A 27 4.75 2.64 1.39
N GLY A 28 5.69 1.78 1.03
CA GLY A 28 6.82 1.41 1.88
C GLY A 28 7.37 0.03 1.55
N PRO A 29 8.58 -0.32 2.03
CA PRO A 29 9.22 -1.60 1.76
C PRO A 29 8.39 -2.79 2.28
N PRO A 30 8.67 -4.01 1.81
CA PRO A 30 8.14 -5.23 2.43
C PRO A 30 8.42 -5.22 3.94
N GLY A 31 7.45 -5.60 4.77
CA GLY A 31 7.62 -5.60 6.23
C GLY A 31 7.51 -4.24 6.93
N SER A 32 7.23 -3.13 6.21
CA SER A 32 7.11 -1.79 6.84
C SER A 32 5.83 -1.58 7.67
N GLY A 33 4.91 -2.54 7.70
CA GLY A 33 3.67 -2.43 8.47
C GLY A 33 2.52 -1.74 7.73
N LYS A 34 2.59 -1.61 6.40
CA LYS A 34 1.52 -1.00 5.57
C LYS A 34 0.12 -1.47 5.94
N GLY A 35 -0.10 -2.79 5.95
CA GLY A 35 -1.42 -3.33 6.26
C GLY A 35 -1.92 -2.97 7.65
N THR A 36 -1.04 -2.97 8.66
CA THR A 36 -1.40 -2.56 10.03
C THR A 36 -1.79 -1.08 10.07
N VAL A 37 -0.99 -0.23 9.42
CA VAL A 37 -1.25 1.22 9.34
C VAL A 37 -2.54 1.50 8.59
N SER A 38 -2.72 0.86 7.43
CA SER A 38 -3.92 1.02 6.60
C SER A 38 -5.20 0.64 7.34
N LYS A 39 -5.20 -0.50 8.05
CA LYS A 39 -6.34 -0.96 8.84
C LYS A 39 -6.67 0.02 9.98
N LYS A 40 -5.65 0.46 10.73
CA LYS A 40 -5.85 1.41 11.82
C LYS A 40 -6.35 2.77 11.32
N LEU A 41 -5.76 3.27 10.23
CA LEU A 41 -6.17 4.54 9.62
C LEU A 41 -7.62 4.47 9.13
N ALA A 42 -7.97 3.40 8.43
CA ALA A 42 -9.34 3.20 7.95
C ALA A 42 -10.34 3.08 9.09
N SER A 43 -10.06 2.25 10.09
CA SER A 43 -10.96 2.06 11.25
C SER A 43 -11.16 3.35 12.03
N LYS A 44 -10.10 4.17 12.25
CA LYS A 44 -10.21 5.41 13.02
C LYS A 44 -11.08 6.47 12.33
N ASN A 45 -11.07 6.50 10.99
CA ASN A 45 -11.73 7.56 10.21
C ASN A 45 -12.99 7.06 9.48
N GLY A 46 -13.42 5.82 9.68
CA GLY A 46 -14.57 5.25 8.96
C GLY A 46 -14.31 5.01 7.46
N PHE A 47 -13.04 4.95 7.03
CA PHE A 47 -12.68 4.76 5.62
C PHE A 47 -12.77 3.31 5.20
N THR A 48 -13.05 3.07 3.93
CA THR A 48 -12.93 1.74 3.33
C THR A 48 -11.46 1.36 3.17
N HIS A 49 -11.05 0.19 3.68
CA HIS A 49 -9.71 -0.36 3.48
C HIS A 49 -9.67 -1.32 2.29
N ILE A 50 -8.80 -1.05 1.31
CA ILE A 50 -8.57 -1.93 0.16
C ILE A 50 -7.10 -2.37 0.18
N SER A 51 -6.85 -3.66 0.48
CA SER A 51 -5.53 -4.27 0.41
C SER A 51 -5.42 -5.20 -0.78
N THR A 52 -4.65 -4.80 -1.79
CA THR A 52 -4.44 -5.63 -2.99
C THR A 52 -3.76 -6.96 -2.66
N GLY A 53 -2.89 -7.00 -1.66
CA GLY A 53 -2.27 -8.23 -1.20
C GLY A 53 -3.27 -9.20 -0.55
N GLU A 54 -4.23 -8.69 0.23
CA GLU A 54 -5.31 -9.51 0.80
C GLU A 54 -6.27 -9.99 -0.29
N LEU A 55 -6.63 -9.13 -1.24
CA LEU A 55 -7.48 -9.52 -2.37
C LEU A 55 -6.91 -10.71 -3.15
N ILE A 56 -5.59 -10.75 -3.37
CA ILE A 56 -4.95 -11.87 -4.08
C ILE A 56 -4.95 -13.12 -3.20
N ARG A 57 -4.53 -13.02 -1.94
CA ARG A 57 -4.49 -14.17 -1.03
C ARG A 57 -5.85 -14.80 -0.81
N ASN A 58 -6.91 -13.99 -0.78
CA ASN A 58 -8.29 -14.45 -0.62
C ASN A 58 -8.96 -14.81 -1.96
N SER A 59 -8.27 -14.64 -3.08
CA SER A 59 -8.77 -15.03 -4.40
C SER A 59 -8.88 -16.54 -4.50
N LYS A 60 -9.83 -17.02 -5.31
CA LYS A 60 -9.92 -18.42 -5.72
C LYS A 60 -8.95 -18.75 -6.85
N ASP A 61 -8.26 -17.75 -7.40
CA ASP A 61 -7.30 -17.89 -8.50
C ASP A 61 -5.95 -18.35 -7.96
N GLU A 62 -5.67 -19.64 -8.07
CA GLU A 62 -4.42 -20.24 -7.58
C GLU A 62 -3.18 -19.75 -8.36
N ASP A 63 -3.33 -19.35 -9.61
CA ASP A 63 -2.19 -18.85 -10.39
C ASP A 63 -1.74 -17.48 -9.88
N LEU A 64 -2.67 -16.61 -9.46
CA LEU A 64 -2.32 -15.36 -8.81
C LEU A 64 -1.62 -15.59 -7.47
N LYS A 65 -2.04 -16.59 -6.70
CA LYS A 65 -1.38 -16.96 -5.43
C LYS A 65 0.03 -17.48 -5.68
N LYS A 66 0.24 -18.33 -6.71
CA LYS A 66 1.58 -18.82 -7.09
C LYS A 66 2.52 -17.69 -7.50
N ILE A 67 2.02 -16.65 -8.20
CA ILE A 67 2.82 -15.49 -8.59
C ILE A 67 3.34 -14.76 -7.34
N ILE A 68 2.46 -14.43 -6.39
CA ILE A 68 2.88 -13.72 -5.17
C ILE A 68 3.75 -14.58 -4.25
N ALA A 69 3.53 -15.91 -4.22
CA ALA A 69 4.36 -16.84 -3.46
C ALA A 69 5.83 -16.86 -3.96
N LYS A 70 6.06 -16.57 -5.24
CA LYS A 70 7.39 -16.40 -5.85
C LYS A 70 7.97 -15.00 -5.67
N GLY A 71 7.27 -14.09 -5.01
CA GLY A 71 7.67 -12.69 -4.81
C GLY A 71 7.46 -11.79 -6.02
N ASP A 72 6.81 -12.29 -7.07
CA ASP A 72 6.55 -11.55 -8.31
C ASP A 72 5.38 -10.57 -8.15
N TYR A 73 5.37 -9.55 -9.01
CA TYR A 73 4.23 -8.65 -9.12
C TYR A 73 3.19 -9.24 -10.07
N ILE A 74 1.93 -9.15 -9.66
CA ILE A 74 0.79 -9.48 -10.51
C ILE A 74 0.78 -8.52 -11.72
N PRO A 75 0.45 -9.01 -12.94
CA PRO A 75 0.34 -8.16 -14.11
C PRO A 75 -0.54 -6.93 -13.87
N ASP A 76 -0.06 -5.75 -14.28
CA ASP A 76 -0.67 -4.44 -13.99
C ASP A 76 -2.16 -4.37 -14.34
N ARG A 77 -2.55 -4.97 -15.48
CA ARG A 77 -3.96 -4.98 -15.92
C ARG A 77 -4.88 -5.76 -14.97
N ILE A 78 -4.39 -6.86 -14.42
CA ILE A 78 -5.15 -7.69 -13.47
C ILE A 78 -5.32 -6.91 -12.18
N MET A 79 -4.23 -6.33 -11.64
CA MET A 79 -4.27 -5.52 -10.43
C MET A 79 -5.19 -4.31 -10.56
N ALA A 80 -5.10 -3.58 -11.67
CA ALA A 80 -5.96 -2.43 -11.93
C ALA A 80 -7.45 -2.83 -12.01
N ARG A 81 -7.76 -3.98 -12.63
CA ARG A 81 -9.13 -4.52 -12.68
C ARG A 81 -9.66 -4.86 -11.29
N MET A 82 -8.85 -5.54 -10.48
CA MET A 82 -9.22 -5.88 -9.10
C MET A 82 -9.49 -4.63 -8.28
N LEU A 83 -8.56 -3.66 -8.32
CA LEU A 83 -8.71 -2.40 -7.60
C LEU A 83 -9.95 -1.63 -8.05
N ARG A 84 -10.18 -1.50 -9.37
CA ARG A 84 -11.36 -0.81 -9.90
C ARG A 84 -12.66 -1.44 -9.41
N ARG A 85 -12.72 -2.77 -9.34
CA ARG A 85 -13.90 -3.48 -8.83
C ARG A 85 -14.16 -3.17 -7.36
N GLU A 86 -13.12 -3.13 -6.54
CA GLU A 86 -13.27 -2.84 -5.10
C GLU A 86 -13.58 -1.35 -4.86
N LEU A 87 -12.96 -0.43 -5.60
CA LEU A 87 -13.30 0.99 -5.54
C LEU A 87 -14.75 1.27 -5.97
N GLY A 88 -15.29 0.50 -6.94
CA GLY A 88 -16.68 0.62 -7.35
C GLY A 88 -17.70 0.14 -6.31
N LYS A 89 -17.25 -0.56 -5.25
CA LYS A 89 -18.09 -0.99 -4.12
C LYS A 89 -17.86 -0.14 -2.87
N ALA A 90 -16.76 0.62 -2.85
CA ALA A 90 -16.37 1.42 -1.70
C ALA A 90 -17.25 2.65 -1.56
N ASP A 91 -17.49 3.05 -0.33
CA ASP A 91 -18.04 4.37 -0.02
C ASP A 91 -16.93 5.42 -0.18
N LEU A 92 -16.94 6.08 -1.35
CA LEU A 92 -15.95 7.10 -1.68
C LEU A 92 -16.20 8.41 -0.92
N GLU A 93 -17.40 8.65 -0.44
CA GLU A 93 -17.75 9.84 0.34
C GLU A 93 -17.15 9.76 1.75
N SER A 94 -17.13 8.60 2.35
CA SER A 94 -16.44 8.37 3.62
C SER A 94 -14.92 8.39 3.48
N GLY A 95 -14.39 7.94 2.33
CA GLY A 95 -12.96 7.87 2.04
C GLY A 95 -12.40 6.45 1.91
N VAL A 96 -11.21 6.33 1.32
CA VAL A 96 -10.58 5.04 1.02
C VAL A 96 -9.09 5.04 1.32
N VAL A 97 -8.62 3.98 1.99
CA VAL A 97 -7.19 3.68 2.17
C VAL A 97 -6.80 2.49 1.30
N ILE A 98 -5.86 2.70 0.38
CA ILE A 98 -5.37 1.67 -0.54
C ILE A 98 -3.98 1.21 -0.12
N ASP A 99 -3.80 -0.09 0.13
CA ASP A 99 -2.53 -0.73 0.44
C ASP A 99 -2.09 -1.68 -0.67
N GLY A 100 -0.81 -1.56 -1.05
CA GLY A 100 -0.17 -2.45 -2.02
C GLY A 100 -0.36 -2.09 -3.49
N PHE A 101 -0.97 -0.95 -3.79
CA PHE A 101 -1.09 -0.37 -5.12
C PHE A 101 -1.00 1.17 -5.02
N PRO A 102 -0.32 1.88 -5.97
CA PRO A 102 0.45 1.35 -7.09
C PRO A 102 1.83 0.83 -6.70
N ARG A 103 2.41 -0.07 -7.51
CA ARG A 103 3.78 -0.57 -7.35
C ARG A 103 4.67 -0.29 -8.57
N THR A 104 4.11 0.16 -9.68
CA THR A 104 4.84 0.50 -10.91
C THR A 104 4.39 1.85 -11.45
N ILE A 105 5.22 2.49 -12.29
CA ILE A 105 4.86 3.74 -12.98
C ILE A 105 3.58 3.57 -13.81
N LYS A 106 3.42 2.41 -14.43
CA LYS A 106 2.24 2.10 -15.22
C LYS A 106 0.99 2.03 -14.34
N GLN A 107 1.11 1.42 -13.16
CA GLN A 107 0.02 1.37 -12.18
C GLN A 107 -0.35 2.76 -11.64
N THR A 108 0.58 3.72 -11.53
CA THR A 108 0.21 5.09 -11.11
C THR A 108 -0.73 5.75 -12.13
N LYS A 109 -0.45 5.59 -13.43
CA LYS A 109 -1.31 6.12 -14.49
C LYS A 109 -2.69 5.44 -14.49
N MET A 110 -2.72 4.14 -14.23
CA MET A 110 -3.97 3.39 -14.11
C MET A 110 -4.79 3.85 -12.90
N LEU A 111 -4.14 4.08 -11.75
CA LEU A 111 -4.81 4.62 -10.56
C LEU A 111 -5.43 5.99 -10.86
N ASP A 112 -4.65 6.91 -11.42
CA ASP A 112 -5.13 8.25 -11.79
C ASP A 112 -6.35 8.17 -12.72
N SER A 113 -6.32 7.26 -13.72
CA SER A 113 -7.44 7.05 -14.65
C SER A 113 -8.66 6.43 -13.96
N ILE A 114 -8.48 5.49 -13.03
CA ILE A 114 -9.60 4.87 -12.30
C ILE A 114 -10.27 5.90 -11.40
N LEU A 115 -9.50 6.65 -10.62
CA LEU A 115 -10.01 7.67 -9.72
C LEU A 115 -10.72 8.80 -10.48
N GLY A 116 -10.13 9.26 -11.59
CA GLY A 116 -10.75 10.29 -12.43
C GLY A 116 -12.11 9.87 -13.02
N LYS A 117 -12.26 8.58 -13.38
CA LYS A 117 -13.56 8.03 -13.84
C LYS A 117 -14.61 7.94 -12.72
N LEU A 118 -14.17 7.89 -11.48
CA LEU A 118 -15.04 7.90 -10.29
C LEU A 118 -15.29 9.33 -9.76
N GLY A 119 -14.78 10.36 -10.44
CA GLY A 119 -14.95 11.76 -10.04
C GLY A 119 -14.11 12.19 -8.84
N VAL A 120 -13.13 11.37 -8.42
CA VAL A 120 -12.29 11.63 -7.25
C VAL A 120 -10.81 11.68 -7.63
N GLY A 121 -9.97 12.17 -6.72
CA GLY A 121 -8.52 12.23 -6.91
C GLY A 121 -7.76 11.66 -5.72
N LEU A 122 -6.49 11.32 -5.92
CA LEU A 122 -5.61 10.95 -4.82
C LEU A 122 -5.30 12.18 -3.95
N ASN A 123 -5.54 12.09 -2.66
CA ASN A 123 -5.25 13.15 -1.69
C ASN A 123 -3.83 13.00 -1.10
N HIS A 124 -3.51 11.82 -0.55
CA HIS A 124 -2.25 11.59 0.14
C HIS A 124 -1.60 10.27 -0.25
N CYS A 125 -0.26 10.30 -0.26
CA CYS A 125 0.61 9.13 -0.33
C CYS A 125 1.41 9.06 0.97
N ILE A 126 1.07 8.15 1.85
CA ILE A 126 1.81 7.92 3.10
C ILE A 126 2.93 6.94 2.81
N TYR A 127 4.17 7.37 3.04
CA TYR A 127 5.35 6.54 2.88
C TYR A 127 5.91 6.12 4.23
N LEU A 128 5.88 4.82 4.50
CA LEU A 128 6.49 4.22 5.68
C LEU A 128 7.97 3.94 5.40
N ASP A 129 8.83 4.78 5.93
CA ASP A 129 10.29 4.62 5.80
C ASP A 129 10.80 3.65 6.85
N LEU A 130 11.37 2.54 6.41
CA LEU A 130 11.94 1.50 7.27
C LEU A 130 13.20 0.93 6.65
N SER A 131 14.24 0.75 7.45
CA SER A 131 15.50 0.16 6.98
C SER A 131 15.29 -1.31 6.56
N ARG A 132 16.08 -1.75 5.55
CA ARG A 132 16.03 -3.14 5.05
C ARG A 132 16.25 -4.17 6.18
N LYS A 133 17.13 -3.86 7.15
CA LYS A 133 17.40 -4.72 8.31
C LYS A 133 16.14 -4.93 9.15
N LYS A 134 15.53 -3.86 9.63
CA LYS A 134 14.29 -3.92 10.43
C LYS A 134 13.12 -4.51 9.63
N SER A 135 13.03 -4.19 8.33
CA SER A 135 12.03 -4.79 7.44
C SER A 135 12.14 -6.32 7.42
N ARG A 136 13.38 -6.84 7.27
CA ARG A 136 13.64 -8.29 7.24
C ARG A 136 13.25 -8.95 8.56
N GLU A 137 13.64 -8.38 9.69
CA GLU A 137 13.28 -8.87 11.03
C GLU A 137 11.75 -8.97 11.18
N ARG A 138 11.02 -7.95 10.77
CA ARG A 138 9.54 -7.95 10.82
C ARG A 138 8.90 -8.99 9.89
N ILE A 139 9.49 -9.22 8.71
CA ILE A 139 9.01 -10.26 7.78
C ILE A 139 9.15 -11.64 8.39
N LEU A 140 10.32 -11.96 8.98
CA LEU A 140 10.57 -13.26 9.62
C LEU A 140 9.62 -13.47 10.80
N ASN A 141 9.45 -12.48 11.68
CA ASN A 141 8.50 -12.56 12.79
C ASN A 141 7.05 -12.76 12.31
N ARG A 142 6.68 -12.18 11.16
CA ARG A 142 5.37 -12.36 10.57
C ARG A 142 5.19 -13.75 9.97
N ALA A 143 6.24 -14.32 9.38
CA ALA A 143 6.22 -15.68 8.86
C ALA A 143 5.85 -16.69 9.96
N GLU A 144 6.41 -16.52 11.15
CA GLU A 144 6.12 -17.37 12.31
C GLU A 144 4.68 -17.19 12.81
N LYS A 145 4.20 -15.94 12.89
CA LYS A 145 2.88 -15.62 13.46
C LYS A 145 1.71 -15.87 12.51
N GLU A 146 1.87 -15.55 11.23
CA GLU A 146 0.79 -15.55 10.23
C GLU A 146 0.90 -16.74 9.26
N GLY A 147 1.97 -17.54 9.33
CA GLY A 147 2.18 -18.70 8.45
C GLY A 147 2.32 -18.37 6.96
N ARG A 148 2.75 -17.15 6.62
CA ARG A 148 2.81 -16.67 5.22
C ARG A 148 3.97 -17.33 4.49
N GLU A 149 3.67 -18.08 3.44
CA GLU A 149 4.67 -18.80 2.63
C GLU A 149 5.66 -17.85 1.94
N ASP A 150 5.19 -16.68 1.45
CA ASP A 150 6.03 -15.67 0.80
C ASP A 150 7.02 -14.97 1.76
N ASP A 151 6.91 -15.22 3.06
CA ASP A 151 7.79 -14.67 4.10
C ASP A 151 8.80 -15.73 4.65
N LYS A 152 8.68 -17.00 4.26
CA LYS A 152 9.55 -18.09 4.76
C LYS A 152 10.83 -18.26 3.95
N ASN A 153 10.81 -17.94 2.66
CA ASN A 153 11.94 -18.16 1.75
C ASN A 153 12.79 -16.89 1.63
N PRO A 154 14.09 -16.93 2.01
CA PRO A 154 14.99 -15.79 1.92
C PRO A 154 15.15 -15.22 0.51
N ASP A 155 15.12 -16.05 -0.54
CA ASP A 155 15.25 -15.61 -1.92
C ASP A 155 14.00 -14.83 -2.37
N VAL A 156 12.82 -15.29 -1.95
CA VAL A 156 11.55 -14.58 -2.20
C VAL A 156 11.55 -13.24 -1.48
N ILE A 157 12.04 -13.19 -0.24
CA ILE A 157 12.15 -11.94 0.52
C ILE A 157 13.10 -10.97 -0.20
N ASN A 158 14.29 -11.44 -0.63
CA ASN A 158 15.24 -10.61 -1.36
C ASN A 158 14.64 -10.08 -2.67
N LYS A 159 14.01 -10.94 -3.46
CA LYS A 159 13.32 -10.56 -4.70
C LYS A 159 12.27 -9.47 -4.46
N ARG A 160 11.49 -9.57 -3.39
CA ARG A 160 10.49 -8.54 -3.03
C ARG A 160 11.13 -7.21 -2.67
N PHE A 161 12.29 -7.20 -2.03
CA PHE A 161 13.05 -5.98 -1.81
C PHE A 161 13.55 -5.37 -3.12
N ASP A 162 14.09 -6.21 -4.03
CA ASP A 162 14.59 -5.75 -5.32
C ASP A 162 13.47 -5.20 -6.21
N GLU A 163 12.31 -5.87 -6.25
CA GLU A 163 11.10 -5.37 -6.91
C GLU A 163 10.65 -4.01 -6.33
N TYR A 164 10.69 -3.87 -5.01
CA TYR A 164 10.35 -2.62 -4.34
C TYR A 164 11.34 -1.49 -4.70
N GLU A 165 12.64 -1.72 -4.56
CA GLU A 165 13.68 -0.71 -4.82
C GLU A 165 13.66 -0.26 -6.28
N ASN A 166 13.52 -1.21 -7.22
CA ASN A 166 13.60 -0.94 -8.64
C ASN A 166 12.30 -0.38 -9.24
N LYS A 167 11.13 -0.79 -8.75
CA LYS A 167 9.84 -0.47 -9.38
C LYS A 167 8.97 0.45 -8.55
N THR A 168 8.96 0.30 -7.21
CA THR A 168 8.01 1.01 -6.35
C THR A 168 8.60 2.26 -5.71
N LYS A 169 9.81 2.20 -5.19
CA LYS A 169 10.46 3.32 -4.54
C LYS A 169 10.62 4.55 -5.45
N PRO A 170 10.92 4.41 -6.76
CA PRO A 170 10.98 5.57 -7.67
C PRO A 170 9.66 6.34 -7.79
N LEU A 171 8.52 5.73 -7.46
CA LEU A 171 7.22 6.41 -7.50
C LEU A 171 7.09 7.52 -6.46
N LEU A 172 7.87 7.46 -5.37
CA LEU A 172 7.86 8.46 -4.31
C LEU A 172 8.17 9.86 -4.84
N ASP A 173 9.02 9.97 -5.87
CA ASP A 173 9.37 11.25 -6.48
C ASP A 173 8.17 11.90 -7.19
N LYS A 174 7.29 11.10 -7.83
CA LYS A 174 6.04 11.60 -8.40
C LYS A 174 5.18 12.24 -7.31
N TYR A 175 4.99 11.54 -6.19
CA TYR A 175 4.13 12.01 -5.10
C TYR A 175 4.76 13.18 -4.31
N ARG A 176 6.09 13.22 -4.22
CA ARG A 176 6.82 14.37 -3.68
C ARG A 176 6.63 15.62 -4.55
N LYS A 177 6.81 15.51 -5.86
CA LYS A 177 6.62 16.62 -6.81
C LYS A 177 5.19 17.14 -6.80
N SER A 178 4.19 16.28 -6.63
CA SER A 178 2.78 16.67 -6.52
C SER A 178 2.36 17.11 -5.11
N ARG A 179 3.30 17.24 -4.14
CA ARG A 179 3.05 17.64 -2.75
C ARG A 179 2.07 16.74 -1.99
N LYS A 180 1.90 15.49 -2.45
CA LYS A 180 1.01 14.50 -1.82
C LYS A 180 1.74 13.53 -0.90
N LEU A 181 3.08 13.54 -0.88
CA LEU A 181 3.88 12.61 -0.10
C LEU A 181 3.98 13.03 1.36
N VAL A 182 3.60 12.13 2.26
CA VAL A 182 3.80 12.24 3.71
C VAL A 182 4.74 11.12 4.14
N LYS A 183 5.94 11.47 4.59
CA LYS A 183 6.93 10.49 5.04
C LYS A 183 6.80 10.25 6.55
N ILE A 184 6.79 8.99 6.95
CA ILE A 184 6.71 8.53 8.34
C ILE A 184 7.84 7.54 8.60
N ASN A 185 8.59 7.70 9.69
CA ASN A 185 9.54 6.68 10.18
C ASN A 185 8.73 5.55 10.85
N ALA A 186 8.94 4.30 10.38
CA ALA A 186 8.18 3.15 10.82
C ALA A 186 9.00 2.18 11.70
#